data_6b07997d6cae8935135260a6d7dd1862
#
_entry.id   6b07997d6cae8935135260a6d7dd1862
#
_cell.length_a   1.000
_cell.length_b   1.000
_cell.length_c   1.000
_cell.angle_alpha   90.00
_cell.angle_beta   90.00
_cell.angle_gamma   90.00
#
_symmetry.space_group_name_H-M   'P 1'
#
loop_
_entity.id
_entity.type
_entity.pdbx_description
1 polymer ?
#
loop_
_entity_poly.entity_id
_entity_poly.type
_entity_poly.pdbx_seq_one_letter_code
_entity_poly.pdbx_strand_id
1 'polypeptide(L)'
;MTFTYRALSPRLHETANAAISWFINKWGIKRSVIEVEASIDPDIGFRATFVARTDDFHILCAEVSENIYNNTLDSVVLDCREKGLPVKLFVAVPKDISDPNYAKKLRDAKRAGVGILEVDHSSGTIVQLPLSLSLAGVRPIESTDFPTRYRQSLQHAHQVFRDGDPNKACSLVYDELEAAFRRFAKKCVTKKFWLNSNNYNVDKDSWAGVITDLDRKLDRSHSTTRTVTPALMARLIRVTTHRNESGHKPRNLRDLKRRDQALRTRFEGAVDLLREFLDATKAFRI
;
A
#
# COMPACT_ATOMS: atom_id res chain seq x y z
N MET A 1 14.81 -33.41 -12.71
CA MET A 1 15.52 -32.28 -13.34
C MET A 1 15.67 -31.17 -12.29
N THR A 2 16.87 -30.74 -12.03
CA THR A 2 17.20 -29.63 -11.14
C THR A 2 17.30 -28.35 -11.98
N PHE A 3 16.77 -27.24 -11.52
CA PHE A 3 16.94 -25.95 -12.19
C PHE A 3 18.39 -25.49 -12.02
N THR A 4 18.93 -24.84 -13.05
CA THR A 4 20.27 -24.25 -13.02
C THR A 4 20.13 -22.73 -12.89
N TYR A 5 20.76 -22.18 -11.86
CA TYR A 5 20.78 -20.75 -11.60
C TYR A 5 22.19 -20.22 -11.83
N ARG A 6 22.32 -19.13 -12.58
CA ARG A 6 23.62 -18.52 -12.92
C ARG A 6 24.06 -17.48 -11.88
N ALA A 7 23.08 -16.80 -11.28
CA ALA A 7 23.33 -15.66 -10.39
C ALA A 7 23.27 -16.01 -8.87
N LEU A 8 22.82 -17.22 -8.50
CA LEU A 8 22.67 -17.61 -7.10
C LEU A 8 23.91 -18.30 -6.53
N SER A 9 24.20 -18.04 -5.26
CA SER A 9 25.16 -18.84 -4.50
C SER A 9 24.64 -20.27 -4.24
N PRO A 10 25.49 -21.26 -4.04
CA PRO A 10 25.05 -22.65 -3.78
C PRO A 10 24.02 -22.78 -2.65
N ARG A 11 24.19 -22.01 -1.57
CA ARG A 11 23.23 -21.96 -0.44
C ARG A 11 21.84 -21.52 -0.87
N LEU A 12 21.75 -20.54 -1.76
CA LEU A 12 20.49 -20.04 -2.27
C LEU A 12 19.85 -20.97 -3.32
N HIS A 13 20.62 -21.88 -3.94
CA HIS A 13 20.05 -22.91 -4.81
C HIS A 13 19.06 -23.82 -4.07
N GLU A 14 19.37 -24.20 -2.84
CA GLU A 14 18.48 -25.03 -2.02
C GLU A 14 17.22 -24.26 -1.66
N THR A 15 17.36 -22.99 -1.27
CA THR A 15 16.23 -22.09 -1.01
C THR A 15 15.34 -21.93 -2.25
N ALA A 16 15.93 -21.74 -3.44
CA ALA A 16 15.20 -21.62 -4.70
C ALA A 16 14.43 -22.91 -5.04
N ASN A 17 15.06 -24.07 -4.93
CA ASN A 17 14.41 -25.35 -5.21
C ASN A 17 13.27 -25.65 -4.22
N ALA A 18 13.45 -25.34 -2.95
CA ALA A 18 12.42 -25.48 -1.94
C ALA A 18 11.24 -24.53 -2.22
N ALA A 19 11.51 -23.26 -2.54
CA ALA A 19 10.49 -22.29 -2.91
C ALA A 19 9.70 -22.74 -4.16
N ILE A 20 10.36 -23.22 -5.21
CA ILE A 20 9.69 -23.77 -6.40
C ILE A 20 8.78 -24.94 -6.02
N SER A 21 9.26 -25.86 -5.22
CA SER A 21 8.46 -27.01 -4.76
C SER A 21 7.23 -26.55 -3.99
N TRP A 22 7.37 -25.52 -3.14
CA TRP A 22 6.25 -24.91 -2.44
C TRP A 22 5.23 -24.27 -3.40
N PHE A 23 5.68 -23.56 -4.46
CA PHE A 23 4.79 -22.97 -5.47
C PHE A 23 4.01 -24.04 -6.23
N ILE A 24 4.69 -25.13 -6.63
CA ILE A 24 4.04 -26.26 -7.31
C ILE A 24 2.93 -26.84 -6.43
N ASN A 25 3.23 -27.09 -5.16
CA ASN A 25 2.28 -27.70 -4.23
C ASN A 25 1.15 -26.73 -3.82
N LYS A 26 1.47 -25.47 -3.56
CA LYS A 26 0.51 -24.47 -3.06
C LYS A 26 -0.43 -23.97 -4.13
N TRP A 27 0.07 -23.79 -5.37
CA TRP A 27 -0.66 -23.17 -6.47
C TRP A 27 -1.04 -24.16 -7.58
N GLY A 28 -0.65 -25.41 -7.46
CA GLY A 28 -0.94 -26.46 -8.45
C GLY A 28 -0.29 -26.20 -9.82
N ILE A 29 0.77 -25.37 -9.88
CA ILE A 29 1.41 -25.04 -11.15
C ILE A 29 2.28 -26.20 -11.66
N LYS A 30 2.29 -26.37 -12.98
CA LYS A 30 3.16 -27.37 -13.60
C LYS A 30 4.60 -26.86 -13.61
N ARG A 31 5.55 -27.75 -13.34
CA ARG A 31 6.98 -27.43 -13.38
C ARG A 31 7.44 -26.84 -14.73
N SER A 32 6.81 -27.26 -15.82
CA SER A 32 7.12 -26.82 -17.19
C SER A 32 6.77 -25.35 -17.49
N VAL A 33 5.95 -24.71 -16.65
CA VAL A 33 5.61 -23.29 -16.83
C VAL A 33 6.45 -22.37 -15.93
N ILE A 34 7.43 -22.92 -15.20
CA ILE A 34 8.35 -22.14 -14.37
C ILE A 34 9.58 -21.79 -15.20
N GLU A 35 9.78 -20.50 -15.38
CA GLU A 35 10.95 -19.92 -16.02
C GLU A 35 11.91 -19.40 -14.97
N VAL A 36 13.19 -19.79 -15.01
CA VAL A 36 14.21 -19.30 -14.07
C VAL A 36 14.94 -18.08 -14.65
N GLU A 37 15.38 -17.18 -13.80
CA GLU A 37 16.07 -15.93 -14.17
C GLU A 37 15.32 -15.17 -15.27
N ALA A 38 13.99 -15.12 -15.12
CA ALA A 38 13.10 -14.60 -16.14
C ALA A 38 12.59 -13.20 -15.82
N SER A 39 12.29 -12.42 -16.85
CA SER A 39 11.65 -11.13 -16.71
C SER A 39 10.16 -11.27 -16.39
N ILE A 40 9.66 -10.44 -15.49
CA ILE A 40 8.23 -10.34 -15.19
C ILE A 40 7.48 -9.77 -16.39
N ASP A 41 8.04 -8.73 -16.98
CA ASP A 41 7.51 -8.00 -18.14
C ASP A 41 8.70 -7.44 -18.93
N PRO A 42 8.63 -7.37 -20.28
CA PRO A 42 9.74 -6.87 -21.13
C PRO A 42 10.20 -5.45 -20.77
N ASP A 43 9.26 -4.62 -20.30
CA ASP A 43 9.54 -3.21 -19.98
C ASP A 43 9.95 -2.99 -18.50
N ILE A 44 10.00 -4.05 -17.70
CA ILE A 44 10.51 -4.01 -16.34
C ILE A 44 11.92 -4.58 -16.34
N GLY A 45 12.91 -3.77 -16.04
CA GLY A 45 14.33 -4.14 -16.06
C GLY A 45 14.76 -5.15 -14.99
N PHE A 46 13.80 -5.80 -14.31
CA PHE A 46 14.02 -6.77 -13.25
C PHE A 46 13.85 -8.20 -13.74
N ARG A 47 14.81 -9.05 -13.41
CA ARG A 47 14.77 -10.50 -13.64
C ARG A 47 14.67 -11.20 -12.31
N ALA A 48 13.54 -11.86 -12.09
CA ALA A 48 13.33 -12.63 -10.87
C ALA A 48 14.06 -13.98 -10.94
N THR A 49 14.36 -14.54 -9.79
CA THR A 49 14.95 -15.87 -9.71
C THR A 49 14.09 -16.91 -10.40
N PHE A 50 12.77 -16.82 -10.26
CA PHE A 50 11.85 -17.56 -11.12
C PHE A 50 10.49 -16.84 -11.27
N VAL A 51 9.86 -17.11 -12.40
CA VAL A 51 8.54 -16.62 -12.78
C VAL A 51 7.68 -17.80 -13.23
N ALA A 52 6.42 -17.82 -12.85
CA ALA A 52 5.43 -18.75 -13.39
C ALA A 52 4.16 -18.00 -13.76
N ARG A 53 3.59 -18.32 -14.92
CA ARG A 53 2.30 -17.78 -15.36
C ARG A 53 1.23 -18.81 -15.13
N THR A 54 0.17 -18.41 -14.43
CA THR A 54 -0.96 -19.30 -14.12
C THR A 54 -2.05 -19.22 -15.18
N ASP A 55 -2.93 -20.23 -15.23
CA ASP A 55 -4.03 -20.28 -16.21
C ASP A 55 -5.07 -19.17 -15.97
N ASP A 56 -5.14 -18.60 -14.78
CA ASP A 56 -5.97 -17.45 -14.42
C ASP A 56 -5.27 -16.09 -14.63
N PHE A 57 -4.22 -16.08 -15.46
CA PHE A 57 -3.44 -14.90 -15.86
C PHE A 57 -2.66 -14.20 -14.75
N HIS A 58 -2.55 -14.77 -13.55
CA HIS A 58 -1.61 -14.24 -12.56
C HIS A 58 -0.17 -14.58 -12.91
N ILE A 59 0.72 -13.69 -12.55
CA ILE A 59 2.16 -13.88 -12.65
C ILE A 59 2.68 -14.11 -11.22
N LEU A 60 3.11 -15.33 -10.94
CA LEU A 60 3.81 -15.66 -9.69
C LEU A 60 5.29 -15.43 -9.90
N CYS A 61 5.88 -14.62 -9.07
CA CYS A 61 7.28 -14.21 -9.19
C CYS A 61 7.97 -14.35 -7.84
N ALA A 62 9.14 -14.94 -7.80
CA ALA A 62 9.94 -15.01 -6.58
C ALA A 62 11.38 -14.59 -6.83
N GLU A 63 11.88 -13.75 -5.95
CA GLU A 63 13.28 -13.47 -5.77
C GLU A 63 13.82 -14.31 -4.62
N VAL A 64 14.99 -14.94 -4.82
CA VAL A 64 15.68 -15.71 -3.78
C VAL A 64 16.88 -14.92 -3.33
N SER A 65 16.93 -14.55 -2.08
CA SER A 65 17.92 -13.62 -1.57
C SER A 65 18.20 -13.84 -0.09
N GLU A 66 19.37 -13.39 0.37
CA GLU A 66 19.67 -13.22 1.79
C GLU A 66 19.08 -11.91 2.35
N ASN A 67 18.52 -11.04 1.50
CA ASN A 67 17.84 -9.83 1.89
C ASN A 67 16.33 -9.98 1.77
N ILE A 68 15.59 -9.75 2.85
CA ILE A 68 14.13 -9.90 2.90
C ILE A 68 13.42 -8.91 2.00
N TYR A 69 13.85 -7.67 2.01
CA TYR A 69 13.24 -6.59 1.23
C TYR A 69 14.24 -5.44 1.05
N ASN A 70 14.27 -4.85 -0.14
CA ASN A 70 15.21 -3.80 -0.49
C ASN A 70 14.61 -2.79 -1.49
N ASN A 71 15.33 -1.71 -1.76
CA ASN A 71 14.89 -0.63 -2.67
C ASN A 71 14.66 -1.10 -4.10
N THR A 72 15.38 -2.13 -4.58
CA THR A 72 15.14 -2.69 -5.91
C THR A 72 13.75 -3.30 -6.01
N LEU A 73 13.34 -4.03 -4.97
CA LEU A 73 12.00 -4.61 -4.91
C LEU A 73 10.90 -3.55 -4.77
N ASP A 74 11.18 -2.43 -4.08
CA ASP A 74 10.27 -1.28 -4.06
C ASP A 74 10.02 -0.75 -5.46
N SER A 75 11.07 -0.56 -6.27
CA SER A 75 10.94 -0.11 -7.66
C SER A 75 10.14 -1.10 -8.50
N VAL A 76 10.40 -2.41 -8.39
CA VAL A 76 9.65 -3.46 -9.09
C VAL A 76 8.16 -3.43 -8.71
N VAL A 77 7.85 -3.26 -7.43
CA VAL A 77 6.46 -3.15 -6.96
C VAL A 77 5.78 -1.93 -7.57
N LEU A 78 6.45 -0.78 -7.63
CA LEU A 78 5.92 0.43 -8.24
C LEU A 78 5.66 0.23 -9.74
N ASP A 79 6.63 -0.28 -10.48
CA ASP A 79 6.51 -0.55 -11.92
C ASP A 79 5.35 -1.52 -12.22
N CYS A 80 5.25 -2.62 -11.47
CA CYS A 80 4.15 -3.57 -11.62
C CYS A 80 2.78 -2.92 -11.36
N ARG A 81 2.70 -2.03 -10.36
CA ARG A 81 1.46 -1.31 -10.03
C ARG A 81 1.09 -0.30 -11.10
N GLU A 82 2.05 0.48 -11.57
CA GLU A 82 1.83 1.47 -12.63
C GLU A 82 1.33 0.83 -13.91
N LYS A 83 1.89 -0.33 -14.26
CA LYS A 83 1.46 -1.13 -15.42
C LYS A 83 0.18 -1.93 -15.18
N GLY A 84 -0.31 -2.03 -13.95
CA GLY A 84 -1.48 -2.84 -13.60
C GLY A 84 -1.26 -4.34 -13.81
N LEU A 85 -0.03 -4.83 -13.63
CA LEU A 85 0.30 -6.24 -13.82
C LEU A 85 -0.18 -7.10 -12.65
N PRO A 86 -0.88 -8.22 -12.88
CA PRO A 86 -1.39 -9.10 -11.85
C PRO A 86 -0.27 -9.99 -11.26
N VAL A 87 0.79 -9.36 -10.78
CA VAL A 87 1.96 -10.03 -10.20
C VAL A 87 1.73 -10.28 -8.72
N LYS A 88 2.00 -11.50 -8.26
CA LYS A 88 2.20 -11.85 -6.86
C LYS A 88 3.70 -12.04 -6.65
N LEU A 89 4.32 -11.08 -6.01
CA LEU A 89 5.76 -11.06 -5.75
C LEU A 89 6.06 -11.69 -4.39
N PHE A 90 7.05 -12.55 -4.37
CA PHE A 90 7.56 -13.20 -3.16
C PHE A 90 9.07 -13.00 -3.05
N VAL A 91 9.57 -13.01 -1.83
CA VAL A 91 10.99 -13.15 -1.54
C VAL A 91 11.17 -14.41 -0.73
N ALA A 92 11.98 -15.34 -1.23
CA ALA A 92 12.33 -16.54 -0.50
C ALA A 92 13.71 -16.36 0.14
N VAL A 93 13.77 -16.61 1.43
CA VAL A 93 14.96 -16.39 2.25
C VAL A 93 15.25 -17.62 3.13
N PRO A 94 16.52 -17.98 3.37
CA PRO A 94 16.84 -18.94 4.40
C PRO A 94 16.38 -18.47 5.79
N LYS A 95 15.86 -19.35 6.63
CA LYS A 95 15.35 -19.02 7.97
C LYS A 95 16.42 -18.48 8.92
N ASP A 96 17.67 -18.88 8.72
CA ASP A 96 18.82 -18.51 9.55
C ASP A 96 19.48 -17.18 9.14
N ILE A 97 18.76 -16.32 8.41
CA ILE A 97 19.24 -15.00 8.07
C ILE A 97 19.41 -14.15 9.32
N SER A 98 20.62 -13.59 9.45
CA SER A 98 20.92 -12.56 10.44
C SER A 98 20.79 -11.18 9.81
N ASP A 99 19.62 -10.55 9.96
CA ASP A 99 19.37 -9.18 9.49
C ASP A 99 18.93 -8.30 10.67
N PRO A 100 19.74 -7.32 11.09
CA PRO A 100 19.39 -6.43 12.23
C PRO A 100 18.11 -5.63 11.98
N ASN A 101 17.71 -5.46 10.73
CA ASN A 101 16.50 -4.75 10.33
C ASN A 101 15.35 -5.69 9.96
N TYR A 102 15.42 -6.97 10.29
CA TYR A 102 14.46 -8.00 9.89
C TYR A 102 13.01 -7.56 10.10
N ALA A 103 12.65 -7.17 11.33
CA ALA A 103 11.28 -6.77 11.66
C ALA A 103 10.79 -5.52 10.89
N LYS A 104 11.69 -4.59 10.56
CA LYS A 104 11.36 -3.42 9.74
C LYS A 104 11.10 -3.84 8.30
N LYS A 105 12.03 -4.59 7.70
CA LYS A 105 11.92 -5.07 6.31
C LYS A 105 10.69 -5.95 6.10
N LEU A 106 10.34 -6.78 7.10
CA LEU A 106 9.11 -7.58 7.07
C LEU A 106 7.84 -6.70 7.02
N ARG A 107 7.80 -5.61 7.81
CA ARG A 107 6.71 -4.65 7.75
C ARG A 107 6.65 -3.94 6.41
N ASP A 108 7.80 -3.56 5.85
CA ASP A 108 7.88 -2.87 4.56
C ASP A 108 7.41 -3.80 3.42
N ALA A 109 7.84 -5.06 3.40
CA ALA A 109 7.34 -6.08 2.47
C ALA A 109 5.82 -6.27 2.57
N LYS A 110 5.29 -6.36 3.81
CA LYS A 110 3.85 -6.47 4.06
C LYS A 110 3.08 -5.26 3.52
N ARG A 111 3.59 -4.03 3.73
CA ARG A 111 3.01 -2.79 3.18
C ARG A 111 3.04 -2.76 1.65
N ALA A 112 4.10 -3.31 1.08
CA ALA A 112 4.24 -3.43 -0.37
C ALA A 112 3.34 -4.52 -0.98
N GLY A 113 2.77 -5.41 -0.18
CA GLY A 113 2.01 -6.58 -0.65
C GLY A 113 2.91 -7.71 -1.16
N VAL A 114 4.17 -7.73 -0.74
CA VAL A 114 5.15 -8.76 -1.07
C VAL A 114 5.12 -9.87 -0.03
N GLY A 115 5.03 -11.12 -0.47
CA GLY A 115 5.10 -12.29 0.41
C GLY A 115 6.53 -12.64 0.77
N ILE A 116 6.77 -13.06 2.01
CA ILE A 116 8.07 -13.59 2.43
C ILE A 116 7.92 -15.08 2.72
N LEU A 117 8.81 -15.87 2.13
CA LEU A 117 8.91 -17.31 2.36
C LEU A 117 10.19 -17.61 3.13
N GLU A 118 10.08 -17.94 4.40
CA GLU A 118 11.20 -18.44 5.16
C GLU A 118 11.38 -19.94 4.92
N VAL A 119 12.53 -20.32 4.44
CA VAL A 119 12.90 -21.69 4.13
C VAL A 119 13.81 -22.25 5.22
N ASP A 120 13.32 -23.20 5.97
CA ASP A 120 14.09 -23.95 6.96
C ASP A 120 14.69 -25.20 6.29
N HIS A 121 15.97 -25.13 5.98
CA HIS A 121 16.69 -26.27 5.34
C HIS A 121 16.82 -27.48 6.23
N SER A 122 16.82 -27.31 7.57
CA SER A 122 16.97 -28.41 8.51
C SER A 122 15.73 -29.29 8.60
N SER A 123 14.55 -28.70 8.52
CA SER A 123 13.25 -29.39 8.58
C SER A 123 12.57 -29.53 7.22
N GLY A 124 13.06 -28.85 6.18
CA GLY A 124 12.41 -28.76 4.88
C GLY A 124 11.10 -27.97 4.88
N THR A 125 10.80 -27.25 5.97
CA THR A 125 9.55 -26.48 6.09
C THR A 125 9.69 -25.09 5.50
N ILE A 126 8.57 -24.59 4.93
CA ILE A 126 8.47 -23.22 4.44
C ILE A 126 7.33 -22.51 5.16
N VAL A 127 7.65 -21.38 5.76
CA VAL A 127 6.67 -20.50 6.43
C VAL A 127 6.49 -19.25 5.60
N GLN A 128 5.24 -19.00 5.19
CA GLN A 128 4.86 -17.73 4.58
C GLN A 128 4.45 -16.76 5.70
N LEU A 129 5.19 -15.65 5.87
CA LEU A 129 4.94 -14.67 6.92
C LEU A 129 3.90 -13.64 6.50
N PRO A 130 4.16 -12.64 5.65
CA PRO A 130 3.08 -11.86 5.05
C PRO A 130 2.54 -12.57 3.81
N LEU A 131 1.24 -12.42 3.56
CA LEU A 131 0.63 -12.86 2.32
C LEU A 131 1.08 -11.98 1.16
N SER A 132 1.43 -12.61 0.03
CA SER A 132 1.59 -11.88 -1.23
C SER A 132 0.22 -11.51 -1.80
N LEU A 133 0.05 -10.26 -2.17
CA LEU A 133 -1.15 -9.75 -2.82
C LEU A 133 -0.85 -9.46 -4.29
N SER A 134 -1.89 -9.49 -5.13
CA SER A 134 -1.73 -9.06 -6.52
C SER A 134 -1.35 -7.58 -6.58
N LEU A 135 -0.24 -7.26 -7.26
CA LEU A 135 0.23 -5.88 -7.41
C LEU A 135 -0.65 -5.05 -8.36
N ALA A 136 -1.49 -5.70 -9.17
CA ALA A 136 -2.55 -5.00 -9.92
C ALA A 136 -3.64 -4.44 -9.02
N GLY A 137 -3.78 -4.99 -7.81
CA GLY A 137 -4.73 -4.52 -6.81
C GLY A 137 -4.25 -3.29 -6.03
N VAL A 138 -5.08 -2.87 -5.08
CA VAL A 138 -4.76 -1.78 -4.16
C VAL A 138 -3.76 -2.25 -3.10
N ARG A 139 -2.87 -1.34 -2.70
CA ARG A 139 -1.89 -1.61 -1.64
C ARG A 139 -2.58 -1.99 -0.32
N PRO A 140 -2.07 -3.00 0.40
CA PRO A 140 -2.63 -3.37 1.70
C PRO A 140 -2.54 -2.21 2.69
N ILE A 141 -3.58 -2.07 3.52
CA ILE A 141 -3.58 -1.12 4.63
C ILE A 141 -3.04 -1.83 5.87
N GLU A 142 -1.92 -1.36 6.39
CA GLU A 142 -1.43 -1.81 7.70
C GLU A 142 -2.23 -1.12 8.81
N SER A 143 -3.17 -1.85 9.40
CA SER A 143 -4.10 -1.30 10.38
C SER A 143 -3.40 -0.77 11.65
N THR A 144 -2.21 -1.29 11.98
CA THR A 144 -1.42 -0.84 13.14
C THR A 144 -0.83 0.56 12.95
N ASP A 145 -0.75 1.06 11.70
CA ASP A 145 -0.31 2.43 11.40
C ASP A 145 -1.34 3.49 11.82
N PHE A 146 -2.55 3.05 12.16
CA PHE A 146 -3.65 3.95 12.48
C PHE A 146 -4.12 3.77 13.93
N PRO A 147 -4.60 4.84 14.59
CA PRO A 147 -5.29 4.73 15.87
C PRO A 147 -6.47 3.76 15.78
N THR A 148 -6.77 3.06 16.87
CA THR A 148 -7.76 1.97 16.94
C THR A 148 -9.12 2.35 16.32
N ARG A 149 -9.57 3.59 16.51
CA ARG A 149 -10.86 4.08 15.97
C ARG A 149 -11.00 4.06 14.44
N TYR A 150 -9.86 4.10 13.71
CA TYR A 150 -9.87 4.11 12.24
C TYR A 150 -9.66 2.73 11.62
N ARG A 151 -9.17 1.77 12.41
CA ARG A 151 -8.73 0.46 11.89
C ARG A 151 -9.83 -0.31 11.20
N GLN A 152 -10.98 -0.39 11.84
CA GLN A 152 -12.11 -1.17 11.32
C GLN A 152 -12.68 -0.54 10.04
N SER A 153 -12.89 0.78 10.01
CA SER A 153 -13.42 1.48 8.83
C SER A 153 -12.45 1.43 7.65
N LEU A 154 -11.14 1.56 7.88
CA LEU A 154 -10.13 1.44 6.83
C LEU A 154 -10.01 0.00 6.29
N GLN A 155 -10.09 -1.01 7.15
CA GLN A 155 -10.15 -2.40 6.73
C GLN A 155 -11.40 -2.69 5.90
N HIS A 156 -12.54 -2.15 6.32
CA HIS A 156 -13.79 -2.24 5.55
C HIS A 156 -13.66 -1.55 4.18
N ALA A 157 -13.13 -0.33 4.13
CA ALA A 157 -12.90 0.39 2.88
C ALA A 157 -11.97 -0.40 1.93
N HIS A 158 -10.90 -1.00 2.47
CA HIS A 158 -9.99 -1.83 1.68
C HIS A 158 -10.70 -3.08 1.15
N GLN A 159 -11.55 -3.74 1.95
CA GLN A 159 -12.33 -4.89 1.51
C GLN A 159 -13.32 -4.49 0.41
N VAL A 160 -14.06 -3.40 0.57
CA VAL A 160 -14.99 -2.86 -0.45
C VAL A 160 -14.27 -2.58 -1.77
N PHE A 161 -13.03 -2.05 -1.71
CA PHE A 161 -12.22 -1.86 -2.91
C PHE A 161 -11.91 -3.19 -3.61
N ARG A 162 -11.52 -4.21 -2.84
CA ARG A 162 -11.21 -5.55 -3.36
C ARG A 162 -12.44 -6.27 -3.90
N ASP A 163 -13.61 -5.99 -3.35
CA ASP A 163 -14.89 -6.54 -3.80
C ASP A 163 -15.41 -5.87 -5.08
N GLY A 164 -14.66 -4.88 -5.63
CA GLY A 164 -14.95 -4.28 -6.92
C GLY A 164 -15.76 -2.99 -6.87
N ASP A 165 -15.91 -2.37 -5.69
CA ASP A 165 -16.52 -1.03 -5.58
C ASP A 165 -15.51 0.03 -5.12
N PRO A 166 -14.58 0.45 -6.02
CA PRO A 166 -13.55 1.42 -5.69
C PRO A 166 -14.11 2.82 -5.38
N ASN A 167 -15.27 3.20 -5.92
CA ASN A 167 -15.88 4.50 -5.63
C ASN A 167 -16.37 4.57 -4.19
N LYS A 168 -17.08 3.54 -3.73
CA LYS A 168 -17.54 3.44 -2.35
C LYS A 168 -16.37 3.34 -1.38
N ALA A 169 -15.34 2.58 -1.74
CA ALA A 169 -14.12 2.49 -0.95
C ALA A 169 -13.44 3.85 -0.75
N CYS A 170 -13.27 4.64 -1.83
CA CYS A 170 -12.75 6.01 -1.75
C CYS A 170 -13.62 6.90 -0.84
N SER A 171 -14.95 6.82 -0.98
CA SER A 171 -15.88 7.60 -0.14
C SER A 171 -15.69 7.29 1.33
N LEU A 172 -15.57 6.01 1.71
CA LEU A 172 -15.34 5.61 3.10
C LEU A 172 -14.05 6.20 3.68
N VAL A 173 -12.95 6.23 2.91
CA VAL A 173 -11.70 6.86 3.36
C VAL A 173 -11.83 8.37 3.45
N TYR A 174 -12.54 9.01 2.52
CA TYR A 174 -12.80 10.46 2.56
C TYR A 174 -13.64 10.86 3.77
N ASP A 175 -14.62 10.04 4.15
CA ASP A 175 -15.45 10.29 5.34
C ASP A 175 -14.61 10.23 6.63
N GLU A 176 -13.67 9.29 6.72
CA GLU A 176 -12.75 9.23 7.85
C GLU A 176 -11.78 10.42 7.89
N LEU A 177 -11.29 10.85 6.72
CA LEU A 177 -10.41 11.99 6.60
C LEU A 177 -11.13 13.29 6.98
N GLU A 178 -12.38 13.49 6.52
CA GLU A 178 -13.23 14.62 6.92
C GLU A 178 -13.49 14.61 8.43
N ALA A 179 -13.85 13.45 8.98
CA ALA A 179 -14.09 13.32 10.41
C ALA A 179 -12.85 13.64 11.26
N ALA A 180 -11.67 13.17 10.83
CA ALA A 180 -10.39 13.49 11.47
C ALA A 180 -10.12 15.01 11.41
N PHE A 181 -10.30 15.61 10.24
CA PHE A 181 -10.09 17.03 10.03
C PHE A 181 -11.03 17.89 10.87
N ARG A 182 -12.34 17.59 10.91
CA ARG A 182 -13.31 18.32 11.73
C ARG A 182 -12.98 18.23 13.22
N ARG A 183 -12.52 17.08 13.72
CA ARG A 183 -12.04 16.94 15.11
C ARG A 183 -10.83 17.84 15.38
N PHE A 184 -9.89 17.90 14.47
CA PHE A 184 -8.74 18.81 14.57
C PHE A 184 -9.17 20.27 14.56
N ALA A 185 -10.01 20.67 13.62
CA ALA A 185 -10.53 22.03 13.51
C ALA A 185 -11.26 22.49 14.80
N LYS A 186 -12.13 21.63 15.37
CA LYS A 186 -12.79 21.90 16.67
C LYS A 186 -11.77 22.11 17.80
N LYS A 187 -10.71 21.34 17.85
CA LYS A 187 -9.64 21.53 18.84
C LYS A 187 -8.85 22.82 18.62
N CYS A 188 -8.63 23.21 17.37
CA CYS A 188 -8.02 24.51 17.06
C CYS A 188 -8.87 25.67 17.55
N VAL A 189 -10.20 25.60 17.41
CA VAL A 189 -11.13 26.60 17.97
C VAL A 189 -11.00 26.63 19.49
N THR A 190 -11.13 25.49 20.15
CA THR A 190 -11.09 25.38 21.62
C THR A 190 -9.76 25.86 22.21
N LYS A 191 -8.64 25.58 21.54
CA LYS A 191 -7.30 25.97 21.97
C LYS A 191 -6.87 27.35 21.47
N LYS A 192 -7.74 28.08 20.76
CA LYS A 192 -7.49 29.41 20.19
C LYS A 192 -6.33 29.44 19.18
N PHE A 193 -6.01 28.30 18.55
CA PHE A 193 -5.04 28.23 17.45
C PHE A 193 -5.61 28.65 16.10
N TRP A 194 -6.93 28.81 16.00
CA TRP A 194 -7.61 29.33 14.83
C TRP A 194 -8.00 30.78 15.11
N LEU A 195 -7.24 31.71 14.54
CA LEU A 195 -7.40 33.14 14.79
C LEU A 195 -8.78 33.62 14.31
N ASN A 196 -9.43 34.45 15.13
CA ASN A 196 -10.75 35.02 14.88
C ASN A 196 -11.86 33.95 14.66
N SER A 197 -11.74 32.80 15.29
CA SER A 197 -12.73 31.71 15.19
C SER A 197 -13.81 31.75 16.27
N ASN A 198 -13.95 32.85 17.00
CA ASN A 198 -14.96 32.98 18.05
C ASN A 198 -16.35 32.64 17.47
N ASN A 199 -17.02 31.65 18.06
CA ASN A 199 -18.31 31.12 17.61
C ASN A 199 -18.32 30.43 16.23
N TYR A 200 -17.16 30.09 15.62
CA TYR A 200 -17.13 29.34 14.37
C TYR A 200 -17.69 27.92 14.56
N ASN A 201 -18.73 27.59 13.80
CA ASN A 201 -19.32 26.27 13.86
C ASN A 201 -18.76 25.37 12.73
N VAL A 202 -17.76 24.55 13.09
CA VAL A 202 -17.08 23.63 12.17
C VAL A 202 -18.04 22.68 11.44
N ASP A 203 -19.20 22.36 12.02
CA ASP A 203 -20.12 21.37 11.45
C ASP A 203 -21.11 21.99 10.45
N LYS A 204 -21.28 23.31 10.43
CA LYS A 204 -22.21 24.00 9.53
C LYS A 204 -21.64 24.29 8.15
N ASP A 205 -20.32 24.46 8.05
CA ASP A 205 -19.68 24.79 6.80
C ASP A 205 -19.28 23.55 5.99
N SER A 206 -19.15 23.75 4.67
CA SER A 206 -18.62 22.70 3.80
C SER A 206 -17.20 22.32 4.19
N TRP A 207 -16.84 21.08 4.01
CA TRP A 207 -15.48 20.60 4.34
C TRP A 207 -14.38 21.46 3.69
N ALA A 208 -14.54 21.77 2.38
CA ALA A 208 -13.59 22.64 1.67
C ALA A 208 -13.51 24.05 2.28
N GLY A 209 -14.65 24.61 2.70
CA GLY A 209 -14.72 25.91 3.35
C GLY A 209 -13.96 25.93 4.66
N VAL A 210 -14.18 24.91 5.51
CA VAL A 210 -13.48 24.78 6.80
C VAL A 210 -11.97 24.66 6.60
N ILE A 211 -11.51 23.84 5.62
CA ILE A 211 -10.09 23.70 5.32
C ILE A 211 -9.48 25.04 4.89
N THR A 212 -10.14 25.73 3.95
CA THR A 212 -9.64 26.98 3.38
C THR A 212 -9.53 28.08 4.45
N ASP A 213 -10.56 28.21 5.30
CA ASP A 213 -10.55 29.22 6.34
C ASP A 213 -9.52 28.90 7.44
N LEU A 214 -9.45 27.64 7.86
CA LEU A 214 -8.45 27.22 8.83
C LEU A 214 -7.02 27.39 8.30
N ASP A 215 -6.75 27.01 7.03
CA ASP A 215 -5.41 27.16 6.44
C ASP A 215 -4.93 28.62 6.46
N ARG A 216 -5.84 29.56 6.20
CA ARG A 216 -5.57 31.01 6.19
C ARG A 216 -5.29 31.56 7.61
N LYS A 217 -6.00 31.05 8.61
CA LYS A 217 -6.05 31.63 9.97
C LYS A 217 -5.39 30.77 11.04
N LEU A 218 -4.81 29.62 10.69
CA LEU A 218 -4.14 28.76 11.66
C LEU A 218 -2.86 29.43 12.16
N ASP A 219 -2.78 29.62 13.49
CA ASP A 219 -1.54 30.06 14.14
C ASP A 219 -0.48 28.95 14.09
N ARG A 220 0.46 29.07 13.15
CA ARG A 220 1.58 28.12 12.95
C ARG A 220 2.84 28.48 13.70
N SER A 221 2.83 29.56 14.49
CA SER A 221 3.98 29.91 15.33
C SER A 221 4.17 28.91 16.47
N HIS A 222 3.08 28.27 16.91
CA HIS A 222 3.11 27.30 17.99
C HIS A 222 3.62 25.92 17.50
N SER A 223 4.50 25.28 18.29
CA SER A 223 5.10 23.98 17.98
C SER A 223 4.07 22.89 17.66
N THR A 224 2.92 22.91 18.33
CA THR A 224 1.84 21.93 18.14
C THR A 224 1.14 22.03 16.79
N THR A 225 1.07 23.23 16.20
CA THR A 225 0.38 23.49 14.94
C THR A 225 1.32 23.57 13.74
N ARG A 226 2.61 23.79 13.97
CA ARG A 226 3.63 23.97 12.92
C ARG A 226 3.73 22.78 11.95
N THR A 227 3.44 21.56 12.42
CA THR A 227 3.44 20.33 11.63
C THR A 227 2.32 20.28 10.59
N VAL A 228 1.24 21.08 10.79
CA VAL A 228 0.13 21.18 9.83
C VAL A 228 0.48 22.23 8.78
N THR A 229 1.20 21.80 7.75
CA THR A 229 1.73 22.69 6.71
C THR A 229 0.68 23.14 5.70
N PRO A 230 0.85 24.27 5.00
CA PRO A 230 -0.02 24.67 3.88
C PRO A 230 -0.06 23.61 2.77
N ALA A 231 1.05 22.90 2.52
CA ALA A 231 1.10 21.82 1.53
C ALA A 231 0.16 20.64 1.91
N LEU A 232 0.12 20.27 3.20
CA LEU A 232 -0.82 19.27 3.71
C LEU A 232 -2.26 19.72 3.54
N MET A 233 -2.57 20.99 3.87
CA MET A 233 -3.91 21.58 3.70
C MET A 233 -4.35 21.65 2.24
N ALA A 234 -3.45 22.00 1.32
CA ALA A 234 -3.72 21.99 -0.12
C ALA A 234 -4.07 20.59 -0.64
N ARG A 235 -3.42 19.54 -0.12
CA ARG A 235 -3.74 18.14 -0.45
C ARG A 235 -5.12 17.74 0.07
N LEU A 236 -5.50 18.16 1.27
CA LEU A 236 -6.85 17.96 1.80
C LEU A 236 -7.92 18.62 0.93
N ILE A 237 -7.68 19.84 0.45
CA ILE A 237 -8.60 20.53 -0.49
C ILE A 237 -8.78 19.72 -1.77
N ARG A 238 -7.71 19.17 -2.36
CA ARG A 238 -7.82 18.33 -3.57
C ARG A 238 -8.72 17.12 -3.38
N VAL A 239 -8.68 16.50 -2.20
CA VAL A 239 -9.57 15.36 -1.89
C VAL A 239 -11.04 15.77 -1.90
N THR A 240 -11.39 16.98 -1.44
CA THR A 240 -12.79 17.48 -1.51
C THR A 240 -13.30 17.59 -2.95
N THR A 241 -12.43 17.99 -3.89
CA THR A 241 -12.75 18.06 -5.32
C THR A 241 -13.00 16.66 -5.89
N HIS A 242 -12.16 15.69 -5.58
CA HIS A 242 -12.29 14.30 -6.06
C HIS A 242 -13.56 13.60 -5.56
N ARG A 243 -14.05 13.94 -4.36
CA ARG A 243 -15.31 13.41 -3.83
C ARG A 243 -16.51 13.78 -4.73
N ASN A 244 -16.47 14.92 -5.38
CA ASN A 244 -17.56 15.43 -6.22
C ASN A 244 -17.53 14.90 -7.67
N GLU A 245 -16.38 14.33 -8.13
CA GLU A 245 -16.19 13.91 -9.53
C GLU A 245 -16.61 12.46 -9.83
N SER A 246 -17.04 11.66 -8.86
CA SER A 246 -17.18 10.20 -8.95
C SER A 246 -18.39 9.69 -9.77
N GLY A 247 -19.14 10.55 -10.47
CA GLY A 247 -20.46 10.21 -11.04
C GLY A 247 -20.54 9.73 -12.50
N HIS A 248 -19.47 9.79 -13.31
CA HIS A 248 -19.56 9.51 -14.75
C HIS A 248 -19.32 8.01 -15.08
N LYS A 249 -20.22 7.43 -15.90
CA LYS A 249 -20.02 6.05 -16.41
C LYS A 249 -18.90 6.02 -17.45
N PRO A 250 -18.02 4.98 -17.44
CA PRO A 250 -16.97 4.83 -18.46
C PRO A 250 -17.60 4.62 -19.84
N ARG A 251 -16.97 5.19 -20.88
CA ARG A 251 -17.47 5.16 -22.25
C ARG A 251 -16.99 3.94 -23.03
N ASN A 252 -15.85 3.37 -22.67
CA ASN A 252 -15.23 2.21 -23.29
C ASN A 252 -14.23 1.52 -22.35
N LEU A 253 -13.66 0.38 -22.77
CA LEU A 253 -12.72 -0.41 -21.96
C LEU A 253 -11.45 0.36 -21.57
N ARG A 254 -10.93 1.22 -22.47
CA ARG A 254 -9.75 2.06 -22.17
C ARG A 254 -10.06 3.09 -21.11
N ASP A 255 -11.23 3.70 -21.18
CA ASP A 255 -11.72 4.67 -20.21
C ASP A 255 -11.97 3.99 -18.84
N LEU A 256 -12.53 2.78 -18.84
CA LEU A 256 -12.69 1.97 -17.63
C LEU A 256 -11.34 1.70 -16.95
N LYS A 257 -10.34 1.18 -17.69
CA LYS A 257 -9.00 0.92 -17.14
C LYS A 257 -8.33 2.18 -16.58
N ARG A 258 -8.43 3.29 -17.31
CA ARG A 258 -7.90 4.60 -16.86
C ARG A 258 -8.59 5.08 -15.59
N ARG A 259 -9.90 4.88 -15.48
CA ARG A 259 -10.67 5.23 -14.31
C ARG A 259 -10.32 4.35 -13.10
N ASP A 260 -10.20 3.04 -13.29
CA ASP A 260 -9.83 2.11 -12.21
C ASP A 260 -8.44 2.43 -11.68
N GLN A 261 -7.49 2.74 -12.56
CA GLN A 261 -6.15 3.21 -12.18
C GLN A 261 -6.24 4.53 -11.38
N ALA A 262 -7.04 5.50 -11.84
CA ALA A 262 -7.21 6.76 -11.13
C ALA A 262 -7.87 6.58 -9.76
N LEU A 263 -8.87 5.68 -9.64
CA LEU A 263 -9.53 5.38 -8.37
C LEU A 263 -8.59 4.68 -7.39
N ARG A 264 -7.75 3.76 -7.88
CA ARG A 264 -6.71 3.13 -7.05
C ARG A 264 -5.74 4.18 -6.49
N THR A 265 -5.21 5.03 -7.36
CA THR A 265 -4.30 6.12 -6.95
C THR A 265 -4.97 7.07 -5.94
N ARG A 266 -6.25 7.39 -6.14
CA ARG A 266 -7.03 8.22 -5.22
C ARG A 266 -7.23 7.53 -3.87
N PHE A 267 -7.57 6.26 -3.87
CA PHE A 267 -7.77 5.47 -2.64
C PHE A 267 -6.48 5.40 -1.82
N GLU A 268 -5.39 4.95 -2.43
CA GLU A 268 -4.08 4.84 -1.77
C GLU A 268 -3.60 6.22 -1.28
N GLY A 269 -3.72 7.25 -2.12
CA GLY A 269 -3.36 8.61 -1.76
C GLY A 269 -4.18 9.20 -0.61
N ALA A 270 -5.47 8.85 -0.50
CA ALA A 270 -6.32 9.28 0.61
C ALA A 270 -5.93 8.56 1.93
N VAL A 271 -5.61 7.27 1.87
CA VAL A 271 -5.12 6.51 3.03
C VAL A 271 -3.80 7.07 3.53
N ASP A 272 -2.86 7.37 2.62
CA ASP A 272 -1.57 7.98 2.99
C ASP A 272 -1.75 9.39 3.55
N LEU A 273 -2.64 10.18 2.95
CA LEU A 273 -2.96 11.52 3.45
C LEU A 273 -3.59 11.49 4.84
N LEU A 274 -4.48 10.51 5.10
CA LEU A 274 -5.04 10.34 6.44
C LEU A 274 -3.94 10.00 7.47
N ARG A 275 -3.01 9.09 7.12
CA ARG A 275 -1.87 8.75 7.97
C ARG A 275 -1.03 9.98 8.28
N GLU A 276 -0.59 10.70 7.25
CA GLU A 276 0.22 11.91 7.37
C GLU A 276 -0.48 12.98 8.21
N PHE A 277 -1.79 13.18 7.98
CA PHE A 277 -2.58 14.13 8.74
C PHE A 277 -2.69 13.75 10.23
N LEU A 278 -2.91 12.47 10.53
CA LEU A 278 -2.97 11.98 11.91
C LEU A 278 -1.61 12.13 12.61
N ASP A 279 -0.51 11.88 11.92
CA ASP A 279 0.83 12.07 12.45
C ASP A 279 1.11 13.56 12.69
N ALA A 280 0.78 14.42 11.72
CA ALA A 280 0.93 15.88 11.88
C ALA A 280 0.09 16.46 13.02
N THR A 281 -1.04 15.82 13.33
CA THR A 281 -1.97 16.25 14.38
C THR A 281 -1.88 15.42 15.67
N LYS A 282 -0.88 14.57 15.80
CA LYS A 282 -0.70 13.66 16.95
C LYS A 282 -0.69 14.37 18.30
N ALA A 283 -0.08 15.55 18.38
CA ALA A 283 -0.08 16.38 19.58
C ALA A 283 -1.48 16.80 20.05
N PHE A 284 -2.49 16.77 19.16
CA PHE A 284 -3.88 17.04 19.47
C PHE A 284 -4.65 15.81 19.98
N ARG A 285 -4.04 14.61 19.97
CA ARG A 285 -4.69 13.33 20.33
C ARG A 285 -6.03 13.15 19.60
N ILE A 286 -6.01 13.32 18.29
CA ILE A 286 -7.19 13.23 17.41
C ILE A 286 -7.53 11.79 17.10
#